data_2cdc736b5f315fc0e7a7756b2e0ccaa3
#
_entry.id   2cdc736b5f315fc0e7a7756b2e0ccaa3
#
_cell.length_a   1.000
_cell.length_b   1.000
_cell.length_c   1.000
_cell.angle_alpha   90.00
_cell.angle_beta   90.00
_cell.angle_gamma   90.00
#
_symmetry.space_group_name_H-M   'P 1'
#
loop_
_entity.id
_entity.type
_entity.pdbx_description
1 polymer ?
#
loop_
_entity_poly.entity_id
_entity_poly.type
_entity_poly.pdbx_seq_one_letter_code
_entity_poly.pdbx_strand_id
1 'polypeptide(L)'
;MKRILTSSVALAALAAAPAFSQRKATIEHVPSIEFSSVPNFLKPPPGEYLGESVAVATNSKGHIFVYHRSAHTRLFEFDKAGNFVKEIGSGYYGFEFAHSVRVDKDDNIWTVDEGTNMVTKFSPEGKVLMVLGRRPPAVQGAQPFPAGPNAPAQKYVFCRPTDVGWDPQGNIFVSDGYCNNRVVKYDKSGRFLAQAGSEKAGKALGEFNLPHGLQVDGQGNVWVADRSNFRYQVLDNNLKPLREITNLGVGWTVCISSGPHQYAFLSNSNPNGNMPGTWDITGEIYKAELDGTVLGRFGHPGKLAPGFQVVHMMDCRNPNEIITGEIESWRVQKLILHPTTAAAGAAQ
;
A
#
# COMPACT_ATOMS: atom_id res chain seq x y z
N MET A 1 51.88 39.30 -45.86
CA MET A 1 51.30 38.98 -44.57
C MET A 1 49.83 38.49 -44.72
N LYS A 2 49.60 37.19 -44.71
CA LYS A 2 48.26 36.61 -44.83
C LYS A 2 47.81 36.26 -43.41
N ARG A 3 46.71 36.87 -42.93
CA ARG A 3 46.07 36.54 -41.67
C ARG A 3 45.15 35.34 -41.88
N ILE A 4 45.42 34.26 -41.18
CA ILE A 4 44.53 33.07 -41.09
C ILE A 4 43.53 33.33 -40.00
N LEU A 5 42.25 33.42 -40.34
CA LEU A 5 41.15 33.40 -39.37
C LEU A 5 40.84 31.94 -39.03
N THR A 6 41.08 31.56 -37.82
CA THR A 6 40.62 30.27 -37.25
C THR A 6 39.23 30.47 -36.67
N SER A 7 38.22 29.89 -37.32
CA SER A 7 36.86 29.84 -36.77
C SER A 7 36.75 28.69 -35.79
N SER A 8 36.57 29.02 -34.54
CA SER A 8 36.26 28.06 -33.47
C SER A 8 34.78 27.72 -33.50
N VAL A 9 34.45 26.50 -33.90
CA VAL A 9 33.09 25.96 -33.79
C VAL A 9 32.91 25.47 -32.33
N ALA A 10 32.10 26.19 -31.54
CA ALA A 10 31.69 25.76 -30.22
C ALA A 10 30.59 24.69 -30.38
N LEU A 11 30.96 23.45 -30.10
CA LEU A 11 29.98 22.36 -29.95
C LEU A 11 29.20 22.58 -28.65
N ALA A 12 27.96 23.06 -28.74
CA ALA A 12 27.04 23.10 -27.63
C ALA A 12 26.59 21.66 -27.34
N ALA A 13 27.14 21.06 -26.29
CA ALA A 13 26.60 19.81 -25.74
C ALA A 13 25.22 20.10 -25.14
N LEU A 14 24.17 19.74 -25.84
CA LEU A 14 22.83 19.62 -25.22
C LEU A 14 22.92 18.52 -24.18
N ALA A 15 23.04 18.91 -22.91
CA ALA A 15 22.79 18.02 -21.80
C ALA A 15 21.30 17.64 -21.87
N ALA A 16 21.02 16.43 -22.35
CA ALA A 16 19.68 15.85 -22.24
C ALA A 16 19.36 15.78 -20.73
N ALA A 17 18.47 16.65 -20.28
CA ALA A 17 17.88 16.51 -18.95
C ALA A 17 17.30 15.09 -18.87
N PRO A 18 17.48 14.36 -17.75
CA PRO A 18 16.89 13.05 -17.59
C PRO A 18 15.38 13.23 -17.82
N ALA A 19 14.85 12.58 -18.86
CA ALA A 19 13.44 12.52 -19.07
C ALA A 19 12.86 11.85 -17.83
N PHE A 20 12.24 12.63 -16.94
CA PHE A 20 11.41 12.08 -15.88
C PHE A 20 10.31 11.29 -16.57
N SER A 21 10.46 9.98 -16.61
CA SER A 21 9.49 9.08 -17.21
C SER A 21 8.14 9.40 -16.59
N GLN A 22 7.18 9.79 -17.42
CA GLN A 22 5.83 10.06 -16.96
C GLN A 22 5.30 8.81 -16.30
N ARG A 23 5.03 8.91 -15.02
CA ARG A 23 4.52 7.82 -14.17
C ARG A 23 3.02 7.67 -14.27
N LYS A 24 2.44 8.24 -15.30
CA LYS A 24 1.01 8.18 -15.62
C LYS A 24 0.63 6.78 -16.05
N ALA A 25 -0.59 6.36 -15.72
CA ALA A 25 -1.18 5.19 -16.32
C ALA A 25 -1.26 5.34 -17.84
N THR A 26 -0.86 4.30 -18.56
CA THR A 26 -0.89 4.27 -20.03
C THR A 26 -1.91 3.28 -20.57
N ILE A 27 -2.68 2.64 -19.68
CA ILE A 27 -3.79 1.77 -20.10
C ILE A 27 -4.88 2.59 -20.78
N GLU A 28 -5.32 2.13 -21.94
CA GLU A 28 -6.36 2.78 -22.76
C GLU A 28 -7.68 2.02 -22.68
N HIS A 29 -8.78 2.69 -23.02
CA HIS A 29 -10.13 2.11 -23.14
C HIS A 29 -10.69 1.46 -21.87
N VAL A 30 -10.22 1.89 -20.69
CA VAL A 30 -10.77 1.41 -19.41
C VAL A 30 -12.06 2.17 -19.10
N PRO A 31 -13.20 1.46 -18.92
CA PRO A 31 -14.47 2.10 -18.56
C PRO A 31 -14.38 2.84 -17.24
N SER A 32 -15.06 3.97 -17.14
CA SER A 32 -15.24 4.66 -15.87
C SER A 32 -16.31 3.95 -15.04
N ILE A 33 -16.04 3.77 -13.76
CA ILE A 33 -17.01 3.31 -12.77
C ILE A 33 -17.51 4.54 -12.03
N GLU A 34 -18.81 4.79 -12.10
CA GLU A 34 -19.44 5.88 -11.35
C GLU A 34 -19.37 5.60 -9.85
N PHE A 35 -19.10 6.63 -9.06
CA PHE A 35 -19.02 6.54 -7.61
C PHE A 35 -19.47 7.82 -6.91
N SER A 36 -19.84 7.68 -5.65
CA SER A 36 -20.08 8.80 -4.75
C SER A 36 -19.20 8.69 -3.52
N SER A 37 -18.72 9.83 -3.00
CA SER A 37 -18.01 9.91 -1.74
C SER A 37 -18.97 10.29 -0.62
N VAL A 38 -18.89 9.60 0.52
CA VAL A 38 -19.65 9.93 1.73
C VAL A 38 -18.83 10.90 2.56
N PRO A 39 -19.20 12.17 2.63
CA PRO A 39 -18.40 13.17 3.33
C PRO A 39 -18.49 12.99 4.85
N ASN A 40 -17.38 13.27 5.54
CA ASN A 40 -17.30 13.36 7.01
C ASN A 40 -17.95 12.18 7.76
N PHE A 41 -17.82 10.97 7.22
CA PHE A 41 -18.48 9.80 7.79
C PHE A 41 -17.83 9.33 9.11
N LEU A 42 -16.52 9.56 9.31
CA LEU A 42 -15.85 9.29 10.58
C LEU A 42 -15.96 10.48 11.52
N LYS A 43 -16.24 10.20 12.78
CA LYS A 43 -16.39 11.18 13.85
C LYS A 43 -15.34 10.90 14.93
N PRO A 44 -14.14 11.47 14.83
CA PRO A 44 -13.10 11.36 15.86
C PRO A 44 -13.58 11.90 17.21
N PRO A 45 -12.92 11.55 18.32
CA PRO A 45 -13.21 12.14 19.62
C PRO A 45 -13.11 13.67 19.60
N PRO A 46 -13.87 14.41 20.44
CA PRO A 46 -13.76 15.86 20.54
C PRO A 46 -12.32 16.34 20.75
N GLY A 47 -11.87 17.29 19.93
CA GLY A 47 -10.52 17.84 19.99
C GLY A 47 -9.46 17.01 19.24
N GLU A 48 -9.84 15.88 18.65
CA GLU A 48 -8.95 15.02 17.87
C GLU A 48 -9.24 15.14 16.38
N TYR A 49 -8.22 14.91 15.57
CA TYR A 49 -8.32 14.83 14.11
C TYR A 49 -7.44 13.70 13.57
N LEU A 50 -7.79 13.22 12.41
CA LEU A 50 -7.04 12.17 11.73
C LEU A 50 -5.91 12.81 10.94
N GLY A 51 -4.71 12.89 11.30
CA GLY A 51 -3.60 13.40 10.49
C GLY A 51 -3.41 12.60 9.19
N GLU A 52 -2.19 12.25 8.84
CA GLU A 52 -1.93 11.32 7.73
C GLU A 52 -2.62 9.98 8.03
N SER A 53 -3.76 9.76 7.39
CA SER A 53 -4.55 8.53 7.55
C SER A 53 -3.98 7.46 6.62
N VAL A 54 -2.89 6.84 7.06
CA VAL A 54 -2.07 5.99 6.18
C VAL A 54 -2.74 4.68 5.82
N ALA A 55 -3.57 4.13 6.71
CA ALA A 55 -4.21 2.85 6.45
C ALA A 55 -5.58 2.73 7.10
N VAL A 56 -6.43 1.95 6.45
CA VAL A 56 -7.77 1.62 6.89
C VAL A 56 -8.04 0.13 6.67
N ALA A 57 -8.84 -0.45 7.56
CA ALA A 57 -9.33 -1.82 7.42
C ALA A 57 -10.70 -1.94 8.08
N THR A 58 -11.50 -2.94 7.68
CA THR A 58 -12.77 -3.26 8.31
C THR A 58 -12.76 -4.67 8.88
N ASN A 59 -13.56 -4.91 9.94
CA ASN A 59 -13.78 -6.24 10.48
C ASN A 59 -15.11 -6.86 10.00
N SER A 60 -15.43 -8.07 10.47
CA SER A 60 -16.66 -8.78 10.10
C SER A 60 -17.95 -8.05 10.55
N LYS A 61 -17.86 -7.16 11.53
CA LYS A 61 -18.99 -6.37 12.06
C LYS A 61 -19.15 -5.02 11.34
N GLY A 62 -18.23 -4.71 10.40
CA GLY A 62 -18.19 -3.43 9.70
C GLY A 62 -17.56 -2.30 10.52
N HIS A 63 -16.91 -2.58 11.65
CA HIS A 63 -16.11 -1.59 12.33
C HIS A 63 -14.91 -1.20 11.47
N ILE A 64 -14.50 0.05 11.57
CA ILE A 64 -13.46 0.64 10.74
C ILE A 64 -12.27 0.98 11.62
N PHE A 65 -11.11 0.48 11.24
CA PHE A 65 -9.84 0.76 11.90
C PHE A 65 -9.06 1.75 11.05
N VAL A 66 -8.59 2.83 11.70
CA VAL A 66 -7.77 3.86 11.04
C VAL A 66 -6.45 3.94 11.76
N TYR A 67 -5.38 3.57 11.06
CA TYR A 67 -4.02 3.71 11.55
C TYR A 67 -3.44 4.98 10.94
N HIS A 68 -3.19 5.96 11.78
CA HIS A 68 -2.82 7.30 11.35
C HIS A 68 -1.61 7.81 12.13
N ARG A 69 -0.94 8.77 11.51
CA ARG A 69 0.22 9.45 12.09
C ARG A 69 0.04 10.96 11.91
N SER A 70 0.34 11.69 12.96
CA SER A 70 0.40 13.15 13.00
C SER A 70 1.43 13.53 14.05
N ALA A 71 1.05 14.14 15.17
CA ALA A 71 1.96 14.31 16.31
C ALA A 71 2.34 12.95 16.95
N HIS A 72 1.42 11.98 16.92
CA HIS A 72 1.61 10.62 17.43
C HIS A 72 1.00 9.60 16.47
N THR A 73 1.61 8.42 16.41
CA THR A 73 1.04 7.27 15.71
C THR A 73 -0.02 6.63 16.59
N ARG A 74 -1.25 6.51 16.06
CA ARG A 74 -2.41 6.00 16.80
C ARG A 74 -3.27 5.09 15.92
N LEU A 75 -3.96 4.15 16.56
CA LEU A 75 -4.92 3.26 15.91
C LEU A 75 -6.30 3.46 16.52
N PHE A 76 -7.22 4.01 15.75
CA PHE A 76 -8.59 4.26 16.15
C PHE A 76 -9.53 3.20 15.58
N GLU A 77 -10.49 2.78 16.39
CA GLU A 77 -11.63 1.97 16.00
C GLU A 77 -12.90 2.84 15.97
N PHE A 78 -13.63 2.75 14.85
CA PHE A 78 -14.94 3.37 14.66
C PHE A 78 -15.99 2.27 14.44
N ASP A 79 -17.23 2.50 14.82
CA ASP A 79 -18.34 1.62 14.44
C ASP A 79 -18.68 1.79 12.94
N LYS A 80 -19.58 0.95 12.43
CA LYS A 80 -20.01 1.00 11.03
C LYS A 80 -20.70 2.31 10.62
N ALA A 81 -21.19 3.08 11.60
CA ALA A 81 -21.79 4.41 11.40
C ALA A 81 -20.74 5.53 11.47
N GLY A 82 -19.48 5.19 11.71
CA GLY A 82 -18.36 6.12 11.81
C GLY A 82 -18.19 6.80 13.16
N ASN A 83 -18.88 6.36 14.21
CA ASN A 83 -18.68 6.90 15.54
C ASN A 83 -17.45 6.26 16.18
N PHE A 84 -16.64 7.06 16.89
CA PHE A 84 -15.46 6.57 17.62
C PHE A 84 -15.85 5.58 18.69
N VAL A 85 -15.16 4.45 18.75
CA VAL A 85 -15.35 3.39 19.75
C VAL A 85 -14.24 3.42 20.77
N LYS A 86 -12.99 3.28 20.35
CA LYS A 86 -11.81 3.27 21.21
C LYS A 86 -10.51 3.49 20.45
N GLU A 87 -9.45 3.76 21.19
CA GLU A 87 -8.07 3.66 20.72
C GLU A 87 -7.50 2.29 21.10
N ILE A 88 -6.81 1.65 20.16
CA ILE A 88 -6.14 0.37 20.37
C ILE A 88 -4.64 0.63 20.52
N GLY A 89 -4.03 -0.01 21.51
CA GLY A 89 -2.61 0.07 21.75
C GLY A 89 -2.13 1.47 22.16
N SER A 90 -2.94 2.25 22.89
CA SER A 90 -2.51 3.54 23.44
C SER A 90 -1.23 3.36 24.27
N GLY A 91 -0.18 4.14 23.95
CA GLY A 91 1.14 4.03 24.58
C GLY A 91 1.94 2.77 24.21
N TYR A 92 1.50 2.02 23.21
CA TYR A 92 2.23 0.85 22.75
C TYR A 92 3.56 1.25 22.10
N TYR A 93 4.67 0.72 22.61
CA TYR A 93 6.02 1.07 22.16
C TYR A 93 6.31 0.70 20.70
N GLY A 94 5.50 -0.16 20.08
CA GLY A 94 5.57 -0.54 18.68
C GLY A 94 4.88 0.42 17.72
N PHE A 95 4.40 1.58 18.20
CA PHE A 95 3.79 2.63 17.39
C PHE A 95 4.70 3.85 17.32
N GLU A 96 5.34 4.07 16.17
CA GLU A 96 6.22 5.20 15.92
C GLU A 96 5.92 5.88 14.59
N PHE A 97 5.78 5.09 13.50
CA PHE A 97 5.46 5.61 12.19
C PHE A 97 4.55 4.64 11.44
N ALA A 98 3.25 4.86 11.57
CA ALA A 98 2.22 4.01 10.98
C ALA A 98 2.43 3.78 9.49
N HIS A 99 2.23 2.53 9.02
CA HIS A 99 2.29 2.23 7.59
C HIS A 99 1.07 1.44 7.10
N SER A 100 0.69 0.34 7.75
CA SER A 100 -0.48 -0.45 7.34
C SER A 100 -1.28 -0.96 8.53
N VAL A 101 -2.59 -1.11 8.34
CA VAL A 101 -3.49 -1.87 9.20
C VAL A 101 -4.31 -2.84 8.36
N ARG A 102 -4.44 -4.08 8.82
CA ARG A 102 -5.25 -5.13 8.21
C ARG A 102 -6.03 -5.88 9.29
N VAL A 103 -7.13 -6.52 8.90
CA VAL A 103 -7.95 -7.35 9.81
C VAL A 103 -8.08 -8.74 9.22
N ASP A 104 -7.68 -9.77 9.99
CA ASP A 104 -7.75 -11.15 9.56
C ASP A 104 -9.17 -11.74 9.66
N LYS A 105 -9.33 -13.00 9.24
CA LYS A 105 -10.64 -13.70 9.25
C LYS A 105 -11.24 -13.90 10.65
N ASP A 106 -10.42 -13.81 11.68
CA ASP A 106 -10.81 -13.99 13.10
C ASP A 106 -10.96 -12.62 13.80
N ASP A 107 -11.08 -11.53 13.01
CA ASP A 107 -11.16 -10.13 13.42
C ASP A 107 -9.95 -9.63 14.23
N ASN A 108 -8.81 -10.33 14.19
CA ASN A 108 -7.59 -9.80 14.79
C ASN A 108 -7.05 -8.66 13.92
N ILE A 109 -6.54 -7.64 14.59
CA ILE A 109 -6.03 -6.43 13.97
C ILE A 109 -4.52 -6.54 13.85
N TRP A 110 -4.02 -6.31 12.65
CA TRP A 110 -2.59 -6.34 12.37
C TRP A 110 -2.12 -4.96 11.97
N THR A 111 -1.06 -4.48 12.60
CA THR A 111 -0.41 -3.22 12.26
C THR A 111 0.99 -3.47 11.73
N VAL A 112 1.37 -2.70 10.72
CA VAL A 112 2.74 -2.61 10.25
C VAL A 112 3.24 -1.22 10.57
N ASP A 113 4.28 -1.14 11.37
CA ASP A 113 4.91 0.12 11.74
C ASP A 113 6.31 0.19 11.14
N GLU A 114 6.49 1.15 10.26
CA GLU A 114 7.72 1.33 9.50
C GLU A 114 8.84 1.92 10.37
N GLY A 115 8.50 2.73 11.38
CA GLY A 115 9.46 3.35 12.29
C GLY A 115 10.09 2.35 13.26
N THR A 116 9.29 1.43 13.76
CA THR A 116 9.75 0.40 14.70
C THR A 116 10.23 -0.88 14.04
N ASN A 117 10.04 -1.04 12.72
CA ASN A 117 10.32 -2.27 11.98
C ASN A 117 9.52 -3.49 12.50
N MET A 118 8.28 -3.27 12.92
CA MET A 118 7.47 -4.29 13.55
C MET A 118 6.16 -4.53 12.83
N VAL A 119 5.74 -5.79 12.83
CA VAL A 119 4.38 -6.21 12.49
C VAL A 119 3.75 -6.78 13.75
N THR A 120 2.66 -6.17 14.21
CA THR A 120 2.01 -6.56 15.47
C THR A 120 0.60 -7.05 15.23
N LYS A 121 0.26 -8.21 15.80
CA LYS A 121 -1.09 -8.76 15.83
C LYS A 121 -1.75 -8.45 17.17
N PHE A 122 -2.93 -7.84 17.13
CA PHE A 122 -3.78 -7.62 18.29
C PHE A 122 -5.04 -8.48 18.21
N SER A 123 -5.57 -8.88 19.37
CA SER A 123 -6.94 -9.40 19.44
C SER A 123 -7.96 -8.29 19.14
N PRO A 124 -9.24 -8.62 18.88
CA PRO A 124 -10.31 -7.61 18.75
C PRO A 124 -10.43 -6.67 19.94
N GLU A 125 -10.04 -7.11 21.14
CA GLU A 125 -10.05 -6.30 22.36
C GLU A 125 -8.84 -5.37 22.47
N GLY A 126 -7.79 -5.59 21.65
CA GLY A 126 -6.55 -4.80 21.64
C GLY A 126 -5.39 -5.43 22.41
N LYS A 127 -5.47 -6.71 22.79
CA LYS A 127 -4.35 -7.44 23.41
C LYS A 127 -3.34 -7.86 22.36
N VAL A 128 -2.06 -7.61 22.58
CA VAL A 128 -0.98 -8.11 21.72
C VAL A 128 -0.92 -9.64 21.74
N LEU A 129 -1.05 -10.25 20.57
CA LEU A 129 -1.01 -11.71 20.38
C LEU A 129 0.29 -12.19 19.74
N MET A 130 0.88 -11.38 18.87
CA MET A 130 2.13 -11.72 18.15
C MET A 130 2.87 -10.44 17.75
N VAL A 131 4.19 -10.54 17.72
CA VAL A 131 5.07 -9.51 17.16
C VAL A 131 6.06 -10.20 16.23
N LEU A 132 6.16 -9.72 14.99
CA LEU A 132 7.20 -10.06 14.05
C LEU A 132 8.11 -8.85 13.85
N GLY A 133 9.40 -9.10 13.62
CA GLY A 133 10.39 -8.03 13.54
C GLY A 133 10.82 -7.53 14.92
N ARG A 134 11.58 -6.44 14.91
CA ARG A 134 12.18 -5.93 16.13
C ARG A 134 12.44 -4.43 16.03
N ARG A 135 11.99 -3.68 17.03
CA ARG A 135 12.40 -2.28 17.18
C ARG A 135 13.90 -2.19 17.39
N PRO A 136 14.61 -1.30 16.67
CA PRO A 136 16.02 -1.04 16.93
C PRO A 136 16.25 -0.59 18.37
N PRO A 137 17.33 -1.05 19.03
CA PRO A 137 17.65 -0.58 20.38
C PRO A 137 18.00 0.93 20.36
N ALA A 138 17.43 1.69 21.28
CA ALA A 138 17.69 3.14 21.45
C ALA A 138 18.95 3.40 22.30
N VAL A 139 20.00 2.60 22.14
CA VAL A 139 21.25 2.74 22.89
C VAL A 139 22.27 3.47 22.02
N GLN A 140 22.85 4.55 22.57
CA GLN A 140 23.92 5.29 21.89
C GLN A 140 25.08 4.37 21.52
N GLY A 141 25.50 4.39 20.25
CA GLY A 141 26.55 3.51 19.71
C GLY A 141 26.08 2.10 19.31
N ALA A 142 24.84 1.74 19.58
CA ALA A 142 24.26 0.54 19.00
C ALA A 142 24.18 0.70 17.48
N GLN A 143 24.60 -0.31 16.73
CA GLN A 143 24.42 -0.31 15.30
C GLN A 143 22.94 -0.25 14.97
N PRO A 144 22.51 0.60 14.00
CA PRO A 144 21.15 0.56 13.51
C PRO A 144 20.81 -0.86 13.05
N PHE A 145 19.63 -1.30 13.39
CA PHE A 145 19.20 -2.64 13.05
C PHE A 145 18.00 -2.55 12.10
N PRO A 146 18.12 -3.07 10.88
CA PRO A 146 19.27 -3.76 10.28
C PRO A 146 20.49 -2.84 10.11
N ALA A 147 21.68 -3.44 9.97
CA ALA A 147 22.99 -2.78 9.99
C ALA A 147 23.26 -1.80 8.81
N GLY A 148 22.24 -1.17 8.25
CA GLY A 148 22.31 -0.18 7.19
C GLY A 148 21.87 -0.67 5.82
N PRO A 149 21.79 0.21 4.83
CA PRO A 149 21.39 -0.15 3.48
C PRO A 149 22.37 -1.18 2.89
N ASN A 150 21.84 -2.17 2.19
CA ASN A 150 22.55 -3.31 1.60
C ASN A 150 23.16 -4.34 2.59
N ALA A 151 22.86 -4.24 3.89
CA ALA A 151 23.17 -5.35 4.78
C ALA A 151 22.32 -6.59 4.40
N PRO A 152 22.86 -7.81 4.47
CA PRO A 152 22.11 -9.01 4.12
C PRO A 152 20.80 -9.10 4.89
N ALA A 153 19.70 -9.29 4.19
CA ALA A 153 18.36 -9.37 4.78
C ALA A 153 18.25 -10.60 5.70
N GLN A 154 17.86 -10.37 6.96
CA GLN A 154 17.74 -11.40 7.96
C GLN A 154 16.31 -11.95 8.04
N LYS A 155 16.15 -13.24 8.35
CA LYS A 155 14.84 -13.93 8.34
C LYS A 155 13.78 -13.31 9.25
N TYR A 156 14.18 -12.75 10.38
CA TYR A 156 13.29 -12.25 11.44
C TYR A 156 13.45 -10.76 11.71
N VAL A 157 14.09 -10.04 10.78
CA VAL A 157 14.33 -8.61 10.91
C VAL A 157 13.84 -7.91 9.67
N PHE A 158 12.98 -6.93 9.87
CA PHE A 158 12.52 -6.05 8.80
C PHE A 158 13.33 -4.77 8.75
N CYS A 159 13.32 -4.15 7.59
CA CYS A 159 13.81 -2.80 7.40
C CYS A 159 12.72 -1.94 6.77
N ARG A 160 11.95 -1.26 7.61
CA ARG A 160 10.81 -0.44 7.22
C ARG A 160 9.78 -1.24 6.39
N PRO A 161 9.12 -2.23 7.03
CA PRO A 161 8.10 -3.06 6.39
C PRO A 161 6.89 -2.23 5.99
N THR A 162 6.16 -2.70 4.98
CA THR A 162 5.12 -1.91 4.34
C THR A 162 3.71 -2.49 4.50
N ASP A 163 3.52 -3.79 4.38
CA ASP A 163 2.20 -4.40 4.49
C ASP A 163 2.26 -5.86 4.96
N VAL A 164 1.08 -6.42 5.33
CA VAL A 164 0.91 -7.80 5.78
C VAL A 164 -0.35 -8.41 5.19
N GLY A 165 -0.30 -9.70 4.87
CA GLY A 165 -1.46 -10.46 4.39
C GLY A 165 -1.35 -11.93 4.78
N TRP A 166 -2.41 -12.72 4.55
CA TRP A 166 -2.48 -14.13 4.94
C TRP A 166 -3.11 -14.98 3.84
N ASP A 167 -2.63 -16.20 3.71
CA ASP A 167 -3.33 -17.21 2.93
C ASP A 167 -4.46 -17.89 3.74
N PRO A 168 -5.31 -18.68 3.09
CA PRO A 168 -6.40 -19.40 3.77
C PRO A 168 -5.92 -20.34 4.90
N GLN A 169 -4.68 -20.80 4.88
CA GLN A 169 -4.07 -21.65 5.90
C GLN A 169 -3.54 -20.85 7.09
N GLY A 170 -3.50 -19.51 6.98
CA GLY A 170 -3.02 -18.60 8.00
C GLY A 170 -1.51 -18.36 7.94
N ASN A 171 -0.81 -18.77 6.88
CA ASN A 171 0.56 -18.34 6.68
C ASN A 171 0.60 -16.83 6.45
N ILE A 172 1.61 -16.18 6.98
CA ILE A 172 1.75 -14.73 7.03
C ILE A 172 2.74 -14.28 5.95
N PHE A 173 2.37 -13.28 5.18
CA PHE A 173 3.21 -12.65 4.18
C PHE A 173 3.44 -11.19 4.56
N VAL A 174 4.70 -10.76 4.52
CA VAL A 174 5.08 -9.38 4.86
C VAL A 174 5.87 -8.79 3.70
N SER A 175 5.46 -7.65 3.20
CA SER A 175 6.29 -6.84 2.31
C SER A 175 7.26 -6.01 3.15
N ASP A 176 8.55 -6.13 2.86
CA ASP A 176 9.66 -5.49 3.59
C ASP A 176 10.39 -4.60 2.58
N GLY A 177 9.85 -3.39 2.36
CA GLY A 177 10.01 -2.66 1.12
C GLY A 177 10.98 -1.48 1.10
N TYR A 178 11.11 -0.67 2.15
CA TYR A 178 11.84 0.59 2.03
C TYR A 178 13.38 0.44 2.05
N CYS A 179 13.92 -0.51 2.78
CA CYS A 179 15.36 -0.77 2.76
C CYS A 179 15.67 -2.15 2.21
N ASN A 180 14.80 -3.13 2.46
CA ASN A 180 14.82 -4.40 1.76
C ASN A 180 13.83 -4.32 0.57
N ASN A 181 13.99 -5.21 -0.39
CA ASN A 181 13.14 -5.26 -1.57
C ASN A 181 12.61 -6.68 -1.70
N ARG A 182 11.84 -7.14 -0.70
CA ARG A 182 11.42 -8.53 -0.59
C ARG A 182 10.01 -8.69 -0.04
N VAL A 183 9.45 -9.87 -0.30
CA VAL A 183 8.28 -10.43 0.38
C VAL A 183 8.74 -11.64 1.17
N VAL A 184 8.37 -11.71 2.45
CA VAL A 184 8.75 -12.81 3.36
C VAL A 184 7.51 -13.58 3.77
N LYS A 185 7.61 -14.92 3.75
CA LYS A 185 6.55 -15.84 4.19
C LYS A 185 6.93 -16.48 5.52
N TYR A 186 5.99 -16.47 6.45
CA TYR A 186 6.05 -17.17 7.74
C TYR A 186 4.87 -18.13 7.86
N ASP A 187 5.00 -19.17 8.67
CA ASP A 187 3.84 -19.94 9.10
C ASP A 187 2.98 -19.14 10.10
N LYS A 188 1.82 -19.69 10.45
CA LYS A 188 0.87 -19.05 11.39
C LYS A 188 1.44 -18.82 12.80
N SER A 189 2.56 -19.44 13.15
CA SER A 189 3.28 -19.26 14.42
C SER A 189 4.41 -18.22 14.33
N GLY A 190 4.64 -17.64 13.14
CA GLY A 190 5.71 -16.67 12.88
C GLY A 190 7.05 -17.27 12.54
N ARG A 191 7.13 -18.60 12.23
CA ARG A 191 8.37 -19.24 11.81
C ARG A 191 8.61 -18.99 10.32
N PHE A 192 9.80 -18.53 9.97
CA PHE A 192 10.22 -18.27 8.59
C PHE A 192 10.07 -19.53 7.70
N LEU A 193 9.47 -19.35 6.53
CA LEU A 193 9.32 -20.39 5.52
C LEU A 193 10.10 -20.08 4.25
N ALA A 194 9.89 -18.88 3.66
CA ALA A 194 10.47 -18.51 2.37
C ALA A 194 10.55 -16.98 2.21
N GLN A 195 11.25 -16.54 1.19
CA GLN A 195 11.19 -15.16 0.70
C GLN A 195 11.37 -15.09 -0.82
N ALA A 196 10.83 -14.04 -1.44
CA ALA A 196 11.13 -13.60 -2.81
C ALA A 196 11.73 -12.21 -2.76
N GLY A 197 12.64 -11.87 -3.70
CA GLY A 197 13.42 -10.64 -3.64
C GLY A 197 14.57 -10.74 -2.63
N SER A 198 15.21 -9.59 -2.36
CA SER A 198 16.40 -9.52 -1.51
C SER A 198 16.52 -8.13 -0.84
N GLU A 199 17.68 -7.83 -0.27
CA GLU A 199 18.02 -6.46 0.16
C GLU A 199 18.27 -5.50 -1.01
N LYS A 200 18.48 -6.02 -2.22
CA LYS A 200 18.75 -5.20 -3.42
C LYS A 200 17.50 -5.04 -4.26
N ALA A 201 17.32 -3.84 -4.79
CA ALA A 201 16.27 -3.59 -5.78
C ALA A 201 16.58 -4.31 -7.09
N GLY A 202 15.54 -4.89 -7.71
CA GLY A 202 15.63 -5.57 -8.99
C GLY A 202 14.37 -5.40 -9.83
N LYS A 203 14.45 -5.75 -11.12
CA LYS A 203 13.37 -5.60 -12.09
C LYS A 203 12.85 -6.91 -12.69
N ALA A 204 13.59 -8.01 -12.55
CA ALA A 204 13.11 -9.29 -13.04
C ALA A 204 11.84 -9.74 -12.29
N LEU A 205 11.09 -10.66 -12.85
CA LEU A 205 9.95 -11.25 -12.16
C LEU A 205 10.42 -11.96 -10.89
N GLY A 206 9.75 -11.68 -9.76
CA GLY A 206 10.15 -12.15 -8.43
C GLY A 206 11.21 -11.28 -7.74
N GLU A 207 11.76 -10.28 -8.41
CA GLU A 207 12.52 -9.19 -7.80
C GLU A 207 11.62 -7.97 -7.61
N PHE A 208 11.97 -7.11 -6.66
CA PHE A 208 11.17 -5.94 -6.32
C PHE A 208 12.03 -4.67 -6.22
N ASN A 209 11.36 -3.54 -6.37
CA ASN A 209 11.90 -2.24 -6.02
C ASN A 209 10.84 -1.48 -5.22
N LEU A 210 10.99 -1.49 -3.90
CA LEU A 210 10.02 -0.96 -2.95
C LEU A 210 8.65 -1.68 -3.07
N PRO A 211 8.55 -2.99 -2.74
CA PRO A 211 7.27 -3.65 -2.60
C PRO A 211 6.48 -2.97 -1.48
N HIS A 212 5.27 -2.46 -1.80
CA HIS A 212 4.54 -1.57 -0.91
C HIS A 212 3.28 -2.23 -0.36
N GLY A 213 2.16 -2.19 -1.07
CA GLY A 213 0.95 -2.89 -0.67
C GLY A 213 1.00 -4.38 -1.00
N LEU A 214 0.44 -5.22 -0.13
CA LEU A 214 0.39 -6.66 -0.29
C LEU A 214 -0.97 -7.20 0.15
N GLN A 215 -1.56 -8.11 -0.64
CA GLN A 215 -2.67 -8.97 -0.19
C GLN A 215 -2.60 -10.36 -0.82
N VAL A 216 -3.31 -11.29 -0.21
CA VAL A 216 -3.40 -12.68 -0.68
C VAL A 216 -4.84 -12.97 -1.08
N ASP A 217 -5.04 -13.55 -2.27
CA ASP A 217 -6.37 -13.93 -2.75
C ASP A 217 -6.85 -15.27 -2.18
N GLY A 218 -8.09 -15.62 -2.43
CA GLY A 218 -8.70 -16.87 -1.95
C GLY A 218 -8.05 -18.14 -2.49
N GLN A 219 -7.27 -18.04 -3.57
CA GLN A 219 -6.48 -19.14 -4.13
C GLN A 219 -5.09 -19.26 -3.48
N GLY A 220 -4.73 -18.28 -2.63
CA GLY A 220 -3.43 -18.20 -1.98
C GLY A 220 -2.36 -17.49 -2.80
N ASN A 221 -2.70 -16.83 -3.91
CA ASN A 221 -1.74 -16.05 -4.67
C ASN A 221 -1.48 -14.71 -3.98
N VAL A 222 -0.22 -14.29 -3.99
CA VAL A 222 0.27 -13.10 -3.31
C VAL A 222 0.39 -11.96 -4.31
N TRP A 223 -0.42 -10.94 -4.11
CA TRP A 223 -0.46 -9.73 -4.92
C TRP A 223 0.40 -8.65 -4.27
N VAL A 224 1.30 -8.04 -5.03
CA VAL A 224 2.27 -7.07 -4.51
C VAL A 224 2.31 -5.84 -5.41
N ALA A 225 2.12 -4.67 -4.83
CA ALA A 225 2.40 -3.40 -5.49
C ALA A 225 3.92 -3.17 -5.50
N ASP A 226 4.57 -3.43 -6.62
CA ASP A 226 6.00 -3.23 -6.84
C ASP A 226 6.24 -1.78 -7.30
N ARG A 227 6.14 -0.88 -6.31
CA ARG A 227 5.90 0.56 -6.46
C ARG A 227 6.90 1.25 -7.36
N SER A 228 8.19 1.09 -7.10
CA SER A 228 9.24 1.79 -7.86
C SER A 228 9.58 1.11 -9.19
N ASN A 229 9.01 -0.06 -9.45
CA ASN A 229 9.01 -0.70 -10.77
C ASN A 229 7.75 -0.40 -11.58
N PHE A 230 6.79 0.36 -11.04
CA PHE A 230 5.54 0.78 -11.70
C PHE A 230 4.69 -0.39 -12.20
N ARG A 231 4.58 -1.43 -11.39
CA ARG A 231 3.82 -2.65 -11.71
C ARG A 231 3.21 -3.26 -10.46
N TYR A 232 2.29 -4.19 -10.68
CA TYR A 232 1.88 -5.16 -9.68
C TYR A 232 2.43 -6.51 -10.09
N GLN A 233 2.89 -7.30 -9.13
CA GLN A 233 3.26 -8.68 -9.34
C GLN A 233 2.30 -9.60 -8.62
N VAL A 234 2.01 -10.75 -9.22
CA VAL A 234 1.27 -11.84 -8.60
C VAL A 234 2.20 -13.04 -8.53
N LEU A 235 2.37 -13.58 -7.33
CA LEU A 235 3.18 -14.76 -7.07
C LEU A 235 2.27 -15.89 -6.57
N ASP A 236 2.68 -17.13 -6.77
CA ASP A 236 2.01 -18.26 -6.14
C ASP A 236 2.26 -18.29 -4.62
N ASN A 237 1.62 -19.22 -3.92
CA ASN A 237 1.78 -19.37 -2.47
C ASN A 237 3.20 -19.71 -2.02
N ASN A 238 4.05 -20.22 -2.94
CA ASN A 238 5.47 -20.50 -2.71
C ASN A 238 6.38 -19.34 -3.10
N LEU A 239 5.78 -18.16 -3.37
CA LEU A 239 6.46 -16.95 -3.80
C LEU A 239 7.15 -17.06 -5.16
N LYS A 240 6.72 -17.97 -6.04
CA LYS A 240 7.16 -17.99 -7.43
C LYS A 240 6.31 -17.00 -8.25
N PRO A 241 6.92 -16.16 -9.10
CA PRO A 241 6.18 -15.20 -9.89
C PRO A 241 5.28 -15.92 -10.92
N LEU A 242 4.04 -15.47 -11.03
CA LEU A 242 3.05 -15.95 -11.99
C LEU A 242 2.87 -14.98 -13.14
N ARG A 243 2.73 -13.67 -12.83
CA ARG A 243 2.50 -12.62 -13.79
C ARG A 243 2.77 -11.24 -13.22
N GLU A 244 2.82 -10.26 -14.10
CA GLU A 244 2.80 -8.85 -13.73
C GLU A 244 1.64 -8.11 -14.43
N ILE A 245 1.20 -7.02 -13.81
CA ILE A 245 0.23 -6.08 -14.36
C ILE A 245 0.94 -4.74 -14.44
N THR A 246 1.06 -4.22 -15.65
CA THR A 246 1.74 -2.97 -15.96
C THR A 246 0.75 -1.92 -16.45
N ASN A 247 1.24 -0.74 -16.83
CA ASN A 247 0.46 0.34 -17.45
C ASN A 247 -0.60 1.01 -16.56
N LEU A 248 -0.63 0.68 -15.25
CA LEU A 248 -1.55 1.29 -14.28
C LEU A 248 -0.93 2.46 -13.52
N GLY A 249 0.28 2.90 -13.87
CA GLY A 249 1.01 3.96 -13.17
C GLY A 249 1.73 3.46 -11.94
N VAL A 250 1.75 4.27 -10.87
CA VAL A 250 2.50 3.97 -9.63
C VAL A 250 1.61 3.26 -8.63
N GLY A 251 1.76 1.95 -8.53
CA GLY A 251 1.00 1.15 -7.57
C GLY A 251 1.45 1.34 -6.13
N TRP A 252 0.55 1.76 -5.25
CA TRP A 252 0.81 1.87 -3.82
C TRP A 252 0.20 0.75 -3.03
N THR A 253 -1.04 0.42 -3.29
CA THR A 253 -1.76 -0.62 -2.56
C THR A 253 -2.53 -1.52 -3.49
N VAL A 254 -2.72 -2.73 -3.05
CA VAL A 254 -3.65 -3.70 -3.59
C VAL A 254 -4.65 -4.09 -2.52
N CYS A 255 -5.91 -4.22 -2.91
CA CYS A 255 -6.96 -4.74 -2.06
C CYS A 255 -7.72 -5.83 -2.80
N ILE A 256 -7.87 -6.99 -2.18
CA ILE A 256 -8.65 -8.11 -2.71
C ILE A 256 -9.99 -8.15 -1.97
N SER A 257 -11.10 -8.08 -2.71
CA SER A 257 -12.43 -8.08 -2.11
C SER A 257 -12.79 -9.45 -1.51
N SER A 258 -13.73 -9.44 -0.58
CA SER A 258 -14.30 -10.68 -0.04
C SER A 258 -15.41 -11.24 -0.93
N GLY A 259 -15.79 -12.47 -0.67
CA GLY A 259 -16.90 -13.16 -1.35
C GLY A 259 -16.43 -14.28 -2.27
N PRO A 260 -17.40 -14.97 -2.89
CA PRO A 260 -17.10 -16.11 -3.79
C PRO A 260 -16.43 -15.66 -5.10
N HIS A 261 -16.76 -14.47 -5.58
CA HIS A 261 -16.08 -13.80 -6.68
C HIS A 261 -15.29 -12.61 -6.14
N GLN A 262 -13.97 -12.69 -6.22
CA GLN A 262 -13.07 -11.67 -5.70
C GLN A 262 -12.58 -10.76 -6.83
N TYR A 263 -12.44 -9.48 -6.52
CA TYR A 263 -11.82 -8.48 -7.39
C TYR A 263 -10.56 -7.94 -6.74
N ALA A 264 -9.59 -7.58 -7.57
CA ALA A 264 -8.44 -6.79 -7.16
C ALA A 264 -8.71 -5.30 -7.40
N PHE A 265 -8.47 -4.47 -6.39
CA PHE A 265 -8.47 -3.02 -6.49
C PHE A 265 -7.03 -2.53 -6.39
N LEU A 266 -6.59 -1.78 -7.39
CA LEU A 266 -5.20 -1.40 -7.62
C LEU A 266 -5.11 0.12 -7.69
N SER A 267 -4.39 0.76 -6.76
CA SER A 267 -4.30 2.23 -6.73
C SER A 267 -3.19 2.75 -7.64
N ASN A 268 -3.43 3.89 -8.26
CA ASN A 268 -2.39 4.69 -8.90
C ASN A 268 -2.25 6.01 -8.12
N SER A 269 -1.16 6.18 -7.42
CA SER A 269 -0.92 7.37 -6.60
C SER A 269 0.44 7.99 -6.90
N ASN A 270 0.55 9.32 -6.74
CA ASN A 270 1.83 9.99 -6.87
C ASN A 270 2.73 9.67 -5.67
N PRO A 271 3.95 9.16 -5.88
CA PRO A 271 4.83 8.80 -4.78
C PRO A 271 5.42 10.01 -4.02
N ASN A 272 5.42 11.20 -4.64
CA ASN A 272 6.08 12.37 -4.08
C ASN A 272 5.24 13.60 -4.44
N GLY A 273 4.24 13.91 -3.65
CA GLY A 273 3.36 15.07 -3.83
C GLY A 273 4.04 16.43 -4.00
N ASN A 274 5.36 16.48 -3.85
CA ASN A 274 6.19 17.66 -3.99
C ASN A 274 6.80 17.83 -5.39
N MET A 275 6.49 16.96 -6.35
CA MET A 275 6.99 17.14 -7.73
C MET A 275 6.04 18.04 -8.51
N PRO A 276 6.43 19.29 -8.85
CA PRO A 276 5.59 20.16 -9.66
C PRO A 276 5.16 19.51 -10.98
N GLY A 277 3.91 19.66 -11.37
CA GLY A 277 3.37 19.11 -12.61
C GLY A 277 2.94 17.65 -12.57
N THR A 278 2.89 17.02 -11.40
CA THR A 278 2.44 15.61 -11.27
C THR A 278 1.08 15.44 -10.60
N TRP A 279 0.40 16.53 -10.27
CA TRP A 279 -0.88 16.54 -9.56
C TRP A 279 -2.04 15.94 -10.36
N ASP A 280 -1.91 15.91 -11.68
CA ASP A 280 -2.92 15.45 -12.64
C ASP A 280 -2.74 14.00 -13.09
N ILE A 281 -1.71 13.29 -12.59
CA ILE A 281 -1.38 11.93 -13.04
C ILE A 281 -1.67 10.83 -12.02
N THR A 282 -2.34 11.17 -10.93
CA THR A 282 -2.60 10.28 -9.80
C THR A 282 -4.05 10.32 -9.35
N GLY A 283 -4.43 9.48 -8.41
CA GLY A 283 -5.77 9.50 -7.83
C GLY A 283 -6.76 8.60 -8.56
N GLU A 284 -6.28 7.52 -9.17
CA GLU A 284 -7.14 6.51 -9.79
C GLU A 284 -7.05 5.19 -9.03
N ILE A 285 -8.14 4.47 -9.01
CA ILE A 285 -8.23 3.09 -8.52
C ILE A 285 -8.82 2.25 -9.65
N TYR A 286 -8.15 1.15 -9.98
CA TYR A 286 -8.57 0.20 -11.00
C TYR A 286 -9.22 -1.00 -10.33
N LYS A 287 -10.37 -1.44 -10.85
CA LYS A 287 -11.02 -2.70 -10.50
C LYS A 287 -10.62 -3.73 -11.55
N ALA A 288 -10.12 -4.88 -11.12
CA ALA A 288 -9.67 -5.95 -12.01
C ALA A 288 -10.14 -7.32 -11.53
N GLU A 289 -10.25 -8.26 -12.46
CA GLU A 289 -10.36 -9.68 -12.17
C GLU A 289 -9.04 -10.22 -11.60
N LEU A 290 -9.09 -11.40 -10.97
CA LEU A 290 -7.88 -12.03 -10.41
C LEU A 290 -6.93 -12.56 -11.50
N ASP A 291 -7.35 -12.63 -12.74
CA ASP A 291 -6.46 -12.93 -13.88
C ASP A 291 -5.66 -11.70 -14.36
N GLY A 292 -5.99 -10.50 -13.84
CA GLY A 292 -5.36 -9.22 -14.18
C GLY A 292 -6.13 -8.40 -15.21
N THR A 293 -7.26 -8.90 -15.71
CA THR A 293 -8.13 -8.15 -16.64
C THR A 293 -8.73 -6.94 -15.92
N VAL A 294 -8.43 -5.72 -16.40
CA VAL A 294 -8.96 -4.49 -15.82
C VAL A 294 -10.38 -4.25 -16.32
N LEU A 295 -11.32 -4.20 -15.39
CA LEU A 295 -12.76 -4.03 -15.66
C LEU A 295 -13.19 -2.56 -15.73
N GLY A 296 -12.52 -1.70 -14.97
CA GLY A 296 -12.88 -0.30 -14.90
C GLY A 296 -11.98 0.49 -13.96
N ARG A 297 -12.17 1.81 -13.96
CA ARG A 297 -11.44 2.72 -13.07
C ARG A 297 -12.40 3.74 -12.45
N PHE A 298 -12.04 4.27 -11.30
CA PHE A 298 -12.74 5.37 -10.63
C PHE A 298 -11.74 6.25 -9.89
N GLY A 299 -12.19 7.45 -9.50
CA GLY A 299 -11.36 8.45 -8.87
C GLY A 299 -10.70 9.39 -9.86
N HIS A 300 -10.19 10.49 -9.34
CA HIS A 300 -9.46 11.50 -10.07
C HIS A 300 -8.54 12.28 -9.12
N PRO A 301 -7.51 12.98 -9.63
CA PRO A 301 -6.64 13.83 -8.80
C PRO A 301 -7.42 14.95 -8.13
N GLY A 302 -7.10 15.26 -6.88
CA GLY A 302 -7.67 16.43 -6.20
C GLY A 302 -7.50 16.41 -4.68
N LYS A 303 -7.31 17.60 -4.09
CA LYS A 303 -7.26 17.78 -2.64
C LYS A 303 -8.63 17.64 -1.98
N LEU A 304 -9.68 18.08 -2.68
CA LEU A 304 -11.04 18.03 -2.15
C LEU A 304 -11.72 16.73 -2.58
N ALA A 305 -12.54 16.18 -1.70
CA ALA A 305 -13.38 15.03 -2.05
C ALA A 305 -14.31 15.41 -3.24
N PRO A 306 -14.57 14.48 -4.17
CA PRO A 306 -14.18 13.07 -4.16
C PRO A 306 -12.81 12.76 -4.81
N GLY A 307 -11.98 13.77 -5.11
CA GLY A 307 -10.65 13.56 -5.66
C GLY A 307 -9.68 12.95 -4.65
N PHE A 308 -8.57 12.39 -5.13
CA PHE A 308 -7.50 11.80 -4.31
C PHE A 308 -6.17 12.51 -4.56
N GLN A 309 -5.31 12.56 -3.53
CA GLN A 309 -3.90 12.88 -3.71
C GLN A 309 -3.04 11.62 -3.66
N VAL A 310 -2.92 10.99 -2.50
CA VAL A 310 -2.23 9.72 -2.33
C VAL A 310 -3.15 8.76 -1.59
N VAL A 311 -3.73 7.81 -2.33
CA VAL A 311 -4.38 6.64 -1.76
C VAL A 311 -3.28 5.70 -1.31
N HIS A 312 -3.00 5.72 0.00
CA HIS A 312 -1.88 4.96 0.56
C HIS A 312 -2.26 3.50 0.80
N MET A 313 -3.35 3.28 1.51
CA MET A 313 -3.97 1.97 1.69
C MET A 313 -5.48 2.06 1.51
N MET A 314 -6.12 0.93 1.25
CA MET A 314 -7.58 0.85 1.13
C MET A 314 -8.13 -0.45 1.71
N ASP A 315 -9.40 -0.40 2.10
CA ASP A 315 -10.23 -1.57 2.39
C ASP A 315 -11.31 -1.69 1.30
N CYS A 316 -11.46 -2.90 0.77
CA CYS A 316 -12.43 -3.25 -0.27
C CYS A 316 -13.16 -4.56 0.07
N ARG A 317 -13.28 -4.88 1.36
CA ARG A 317 -13.99 -6.07 1.83
C ARG A 317 -15.36 -6.20 1.14
N ASN A 318 -16.07 -5.08 1.01
CA ASN A 318 -17.24 -4.98 0.13
C ASN A 318 -16.79 -4.43 -1.24
N PRO A 319 -16.96 -5.17 -2.35
CA PRO A 319 -16.49 -4.73 -3.67
C PRO A 319 -17.23 -3.51 -4.25
N ASN A 320 -18.31 -3.07 -3.61
CA ASN A 320 -19.07 -1.86 -3.99
C ASN A 320 -18.93 -0.73 -2.96
N GLU A 321 -18.16 -0.94 -1.89
CA GLU A 321 -17.87 0.07 -0.88
C GLU A 321 -16.37 0.05 -0.57
N ILE A 322 -15.67 1.07 -1.01
CA ILE A 322 -14.22 1.19 -0.83
C ILE A 322 -13.94 2.26 0.22
N ILE A 323 -13.10 1.94 1.19
CA ILE A 323 -12.62 2.93 2.15
C ILE A 323 -11.13 3.17 1.86
N THR A 324 -10.75 4.44 1.68
CA THR A 324 -9.37 4.84 1.37
C THR A 324 -8.75 5.60 2.52
N GLY A 325 -7.50 5.31 2.82
CA GLY A 325 -6.64 6.14 3.65
C GLY A 325 -5.72 7.00 2.79
N GLU A 326 -5.68 8.30 3.07
CA GLU A 326 -4.93 9.28 2.30
C GLU A 326 -3.94 10.03 3.18
N ILE A 327 -2.67 10.06 2.76
CA ILE A 327 -1.62 10.73 3.54
C ILE A 327 -1.58 12.25 3.31
N GLU A 328 -1.57 12.72 2.07
CA GLU A 328 -1.41 14.16 1.79
C GLU A 328 -2.68 14.97 1.99
N SER A 329 -3.85 14.34 1.89
CA SER A 329 -5.14 14.98 2.15
C SER A 329 -5.60 14.85 3.60
N TRP A 330 -4.87 14.12 4.44
CA TRP A 330 -5.13 13.89 5.87
C TRP A 330 -6.55 13.43 6.14
N ARG A 331 -7.01 12.44 5.42
CA ARG A 331 -8.41 11.99 5.51
C ARG A 331 -8.59 10.51 5.21
N VAL A 332 -9.78 10.06 5.53
CA VAL A 332 -10.36 8.79 5.10
C VAL A 332 -11.59 9.09 4.26
N GLN A 333 -11.70 8.50 3.08
CA GLN A 333 -12.91 8.57 2.27
C GLN A 333 -13.61 7.22 2.22
N LYS A 334 -14.93 7.26 2.27
CA LYS A 334 -15.81 6.13 1.98
C LYS A 334 -16.47 6.37 0.63
N LEU A 335 -16.28 5.43 -0.29
CA LEU A 335 -16.74 5.51 -1.67
C LEU A 335 -17.77 4.42 -1.91
N ILE A 336 -18.89 4.79 -2.51
CA ILE A 336 -19.93 3.86 -2.96
C ILE A 336 -19.83 3.78 -4.47
N LEU A 337 -19.54 2.60 -4.99
CA LEU A 337 -19.45 2.35 -6.43
C LEU A 337 -20.84 2.06 -6.99
N HIS A 338 -21.12 2.62 -8.16
CA HIS A 338 -22.37 2.45 -8.91
C HIS A 338 -22.05 1.74 -10.24
N PRO A 339 -21.80 0.41 -10.24
CA PRO A 339 -21.51 -0.30 -11.48
C PRO A 339 -22.73 -0.24 -12.41
N THR A 340 -22.52 0.16 -13.65
CA THR A 340 -23.56 0.11 -14.68
C THR A 340 -23.99 -1.32 -14.92
N THR A 341 -25.27 -1.55 -15.17
CA THR A 341 -25.86 -2.88 -15.38
C THR A 341 -25.22 -3.71 -16.50
N ALA A 342 -24.45 -3.09 -17.40
CA ALA A 342 -23.69 -3.80 -18.43
C ALA A 342 -22.52 -4.64 -17.87
N ALA A 343 -21.98 -4.30 -16.69
CA ALA A 343 -20.95 -5.08 -16.02
C ALA A 343 -21.48 -6.18 -15.11
N ALA A 344 -22.79 -6.19 -14.83
CA ALA A 344 -23.46 -7.22 -14.02
C ALA A 344 -23.83 -8.48 -14.82
N GLY A 345 -23.84 -8.40 -16.14
CA GLY A 345 -24.24 -9.51 -17.03
C GLY A 345 -23.16 -10.56 -17.33
N ALA A 346 -21.93 -10.35 -16.86
CA ALA A 346 -20.83 -11.29 -17.04
C ALA A 346 -20.62 -12.25 -15.84
N ALA A 347 -21.52 -12.19 -14.84
CA ALA A 347 -21.42 -12.97 -13.60
C ALA A 347 -22.65 -13.88 -13.40
N GLN A 348 -23.19 -14.47 -14.47
CA GLN A 348 -24.15 -15.57 -14.40
C GLN A 348 -23.55 -16.85 -14.93
#